data_01b5d30718a02309e84b192026cf94d8
#
_entry.id   01b5d30718a02309e84b192026cf94d8
#
_cell.length_a   1.000
_cell.length_b   1.000
_cell.length_c   1.000
_cell.angle_alpha   90.00
_cell.angle_beta   90.00
_cell.angle_gamma   90.00
#
_symmetry.space_group_name_H-M   'P 1'
#
loop_
_entity.id
_entity.type
_entity.pdbx_description
1 polymer ?
#
loop_
_entity_poly.entity_id
_entity_poly.type
_entity_poly.pdbx_seq_one_letter_code
_entity_poly.pdbx_strand_id
1 'polypeptide(L)'
;MYLGIDIGGTSIKFAVFDDNYKIIHYETCKTPDNVTVKITDEMFRIASKIRESYNFSAAGISAAGVIDNVHMEVIRAAPTIKNYLGTNFKRDFGDRLGIPVYADNDVNCALLGEQWLGGAKGLDEEFCMALGTGIGGAYYLNSLPFGSNFGVGEIGQSVYDFDTKTTYEQRASTIALDRKIKTF
;
A
#
# COMPACT_ATOMS: atom_id res chain seq x y z
N MET A 1 1.60 21.31 -2.30
CA MET A 1 2.07 20.06 -2.96
C MET A 1 2.07 18.92 -1.96
N TYR A 2 1.95 17.68 -2.44
CA TYR A 2 1.89 16.47 -1.62
C TYR A 2 2.81 15.39 -2.21
N LEU A 3 3.39 14.55 -1.34
CA LEU A 3 4.19 13.40 -1.75
C LEU A 3 3.36 12.13 -1.64
N GLY A 4 3.22 11.39 -2.74
CA GLY A 4 2.66 10.03 -2.75
C GLY A 4 3.78 9.00 -2.79
N ILE A 5 3.68 7.96 -1.97
CA ILE A 5 4.63 6.84 -1.94
C ILE A 5 3.85 5.54 -2.04
N ASP A 6 4.26 4.65 -2.96
CA ASP A 6 3.68 3.31 -3.10
C ASP A 6 4.78 2.27 -2.84
N ILE A 7 4.60 1.48 -1.77
CA ILE A 7 5.57 0.49 -1.30
C ILE A 7 5.12 -0.90 -1.74
N GLY A 8 5.69 -1.36 -2.85
CA GLY A 8 5.53 -2.74 -3.30
C GLY A 8 6.68 -3.64 -2.87
N GLY A 9 6.51 -4.95 -3.00
CA GLY A 9 7.56 -5.93 -2.67
C GLY A 9 8.81 -5.86 -3.56
N THR A 10 8.72 -5.22 -4.73
CA THR A 10 9.82 -5.14 -5.72
C THR A 10 10.35 -3.73 -5.90
N SER A 11 9.48 -2.73 -5.86
CA SER A 11 9.83 -1.33 -6.07
C SER A 11 9.01 -0.42 -5.17
N ILE A 12 9.62 0.71 -4.81
CA ILE A 12 8.96 1.85 -4.18
C ILE A 12 8.85 2.95 -5.22
N LYS A 13 7.66 3.52 -5.35
CA LYS A 13 7.36 4.60 -6.28
C LYS A 13 7.10 5.88 -5.51
N PHE A 14 7.56 7.00 -6.03
CA PHE A 14 7.37 8.33 -5.45
C PHE A 14 6.76 9.23 -6.51
N ALA A 15 5.74 9.98 -6.14
CA ALA A 15 5.14 10.99 -6.99
C ALA A 15 4.90 12.28 -6.21
N VAL A 16 5.23 13.42 -6.79
CA VAL A 16 4.84 14.73 -6.23
C VAL A 16 3.63 15.24 -7.00
N PHE A 17 2.62 15.61 -6.24
CA PHE A 17 1.39 16.20 -6.76
C PHE A 17 1.39 17.71 -6.47
N ASP A 18 1.01 18.51 -7.48
CA ASP A 18 0.73 19.93 -7.29
C ASP A 18 -0.64 20.14 -6.60
N ASP A 19 -1.02 21.39 -6.36
CA ASP A 19 -2.28 21.73 -5.70
C ASP A 19 -3.52 21.50 -6.59
N ASN A 20 -3.33 21.17 -7.88
CA ASN A 20 -4.36 20.69 -8.80
C ASN A 20 -4.36 19.17 -8.94
N TYR A 21 -3.60 18.47 -8.07
CA TYR A 21 -3.47 17.01 -8.01
C TYR A 21 -2.84 16.38 -9.25
N LYS A 22 -2.11 17.18 -10.04
CA LYS A 22 -1.35 16.69 -11.17
C LYS A 22 0.01 16.18 -10.71
N ILE A 23 0.43 15.03 -11.22
CA ILE A 23 1.78 14.51 -11.00
C ILE A 23 2.77 15.42 -11.75
N ILE A 24 3.67 16.07 -11.01
CA ILE A 24 4.71 16.95 -11.52
C ILE A 24 6.11 16.35 -11.40
N HIS A 25 6.26 15.28 -10.62
CA HIS A 25 7.50 14.52 -10.50
C HIS A 25 7.16 13.04 -10.24
N TYR A 26 7.96 12.14 -10.80
CA TYR A 26 7.85 10.70 -10.56
C TYR A 26 9.23 10.08 -10.52
N GLU A 27 9.50 9.29 -9.50
CA GLU A 27 10.74 8.54 -9.33
C GLU A 27 10.44 7.16 -8.77
N THR A 28 11.27 6.17 -9.09
CA THR A 28 11.13 4.82 -8.54
C THR A 28 12.49 4.29 -8.12
N CYS A 29 12.49 3.47 -7.07
CA CYS A 29 13.67 2.72 -6.66
C CYS A 29 13.31 1.27 -6.37
N LYS A 30 14.31 0.39 -6.30
CA LYS A 30 14.12 -0.98 -5.87
C LYS A 30 13.77 -0.99 -4.38
N THR A 31 12.81 -1.82 -3.99
CA THR A 31 12.54 -2.06 -2.57
C THR A 31 13.77 -2.70 -1.93
N PRO A 32 14.34 -2.11 -0.87
CA PRO A 32 15.47 -2.70 -0.15
C PRO A 32 15.06 -4.01 0.54
N ASP A 33 16.04 -4.79 0.94
CA ASP A 33 15.82 -6.08 1.62
C ASP A 33 15.23 -5.95 3.04
N ASN A 34 15.16 -4.72 3.54
CA ASN A 34 14.70 -4.36 4.89
C ASN A 34 15.45 -5.07 6.02
N VAL A 35 16.66 -5.55 5.73
CA VAL A 35 17.61 -6.16 6.66
C VAL A 35 18.88 -5.33 6.72
N THR A 36 19.53 -5.12 5.58
CA THR A 36 20.73 -4.28 5.45
C THR A 36 20.37 -2.79 5.37
N VAL A 37 19.34 -2.47 4.60
CA VAL A 37 18.79 -1.10 4.45
C VAL A 37 17.31 -1.15 4.77
N LYS A 38 16.87 -0.37 5.74
CA LYS A 38 15.44 -0.27 6.08
C LYS A 38 14.68 0.46 4.96
N ILE A 39 13.45 0.02 4.70
CA ILE A 39 12.56 0.68 3.74
C ILE A 39 12.38 2.16 4.10
N THR A 40 12.16 2.48 5.37
CA THR A 40 11.96 3.85 5.84
C THR A 40 13.20 4.71 5.70
N ASP A 41 14.41 4.14 5.76
CA ASP A 41 15.66 4.87 5.51
C ASP A 41 15.80 5.21 4.02
N GLU A 42 15.49 4.27 3.14
CA GLU A 42 15.52 4.51 1.70
C GLU A 42 14.43 5.53 1.30
N MET A 43 13.22 5.41 1.87
CA MET A 43 12.16 6.40 1.68
C MET A 43 12.62 7.80 2.10
N PHE A 44 13.24 7.91 3.27
CA PHE A 44 13.75 9.17 3.77
C PHE A 44 14.83 9.77 2.85
N ARG A 45 15.76 8.95 2.39
CA ARG A 45 16.84 9.35 1.48
C ARG A 45 16.27 9.94 0.17
N ILE A 46 15.34 9.23 -0.46
CA ILE A 46 14.73 9.66 -1.72
C ILE A 46 13.85 10.90 -1.51
N ALA A 47 12.99 10.89 -0.49
CA ALA A 47 12.10 12.02 -0.21
C ALA A 47 12.88 13.30 0.14
N SER A 48 14.01 13.17 0.86
CA SER A 48 14.90 14.32 1.16
C SER A 48 15.48 14.92 -0.12
N LYS A 49 15.92 14.07 -1.07
CA LYS A 49 16.40 14.53 -2.38
C LYS A 49 15.29 15.22 -3.19
N ILE A 50 14.09 14.64 -3.23
CA ILE A 50 12.94 15.25 -3.91
C ILE A 50 12.61 16.61 -3.30
N ARG A 51 12.73 16.74 -1.97
CA ARG A 51 12.43 17.98 -1.24
C ARG A 51 13.35 19.15 -1.59
N GLU A 52 14.54 18.90 -2.12
CA GLU A 52 15.43 19.94 -2.63
C GLU A 52 14.80 20.74 -3.79
N SER A 53 13.91 20.12 -4.56
CA SER A 53 13.25 20.72 -5.72
C SER A 53 11.76 20.98 -5.52
N TYR A 54 11.10 20.27 -4.60
CA TYR A 54 9.65 20.29 -4.43
C TYR A 54 9.26 20.42 -2.95
N ASN A 55 8.61 21.52 -2.58
CA ASN A 55 8.17 21.77 -1.20
C ASN A 55 6.80 21.14 -0.94
N PHE A 56 6.76 19.85 -0.63
CA PHE A 56 5.53 19.16 -0.21
C PHE A 56 5.30 19.28 1.29
N SER A 57 4.03 19.42 1.70
CA SER A 57 3.61 19.68 3.09
C SER A 57 3.12 18.43 3.84
N ALA A 58 2.84 17.35 3.12
CA ALA A 58 2.41 16.07 3.69
C ALA A 58 2.76 14.92 2.75
N ALA A 59 2.75 13.69 3.27
CA ALA A 59 2.90 12.48 2.47
C ALA A 59 1.77 11.48 2.71
N GLY A 60 1.30 10.88 1.60
CA GLY A 60 0.42 9.70 1.60
C GLY A 60 1.21 8.45 1.24
N ILE A 61 1.04 7.38 1.98
CA ILE A 61 1.78 6.12 1.82
C ILE A 61 0.80 4.98 1.56
N SER A 62 0.91 4.37 0.39
CA SER A 62 0.29 3.09 0.03
C SER A 62 1.28 1.98 0.38
N ALA A 63 0.85 1.00 1.16
CA ALA A 63 1.75 -0.03 1.68
C ALA A 63 1.13 -1.42 1.63
N ALA A 64 1.91 -2.42 1.20
CA ALA A 64 1.48 -3.81 1.24
C ALA A 64 1.31 -4.30 2.69
N GLY A 65 0.31 -5.15 2.94
CA GLY A 65 -0.01 -5.70 4.25
C GLY A 65 -1.12 -4.96 4.97
N VAL A 66 -1.39 -5.32 6.22
CA VAL A 66 -2.41 -4.67 7.04
C VAL A 66 -1.79 -3.50 7.81
N ILE A 67 -2.36 -2.34 7.64
CA ILE A 67 -1.88 -1.09 8.22
C ILE A 67 -2.86 -0.61 9.29
N ASP A 68 -2.36 -0.37 10.50
CA ASP A 68 -3.03 0.46 11.47
C ASP A 68 -2.88 1.93 11.01
N ASN A 69 -3.90 2.44 10.36
CA ASN A 69 -3.88 3.79 9.81
C ASN A 69 -4.15 4.89 10.84
N VAL A 70 -4.41 4.54 12.10
CA VAL A 70 -4.45 5.48 13.23
C VAL A 70 -3.04 5.75 13.74
N HIS A 71 -2.22 4.70 13.87
CA HIS A 71 -0.84 4.79 14.35
C HIS A 71 0.20 4.78 13.22
N MET A 72 -0.23 4.61 11.97
CA MET A 72 0.64 4.53 10.76
C MET A 72 1.64 3.37 10.84
N GLU A 73 1.18 2.20 11.31
CA GLU A 73 2.05 1.06 11.62
C GLU A 73 1.63 -0.19 10.85
N VAL A 74 2.61 -0.95 10.36
CA VAL A 74 2.39 -2.27 9.76
C VAL A 74 2.12 -3.29 10.86
N ILE A 75 0.87 -3.74 11.00
CA ILE A 75 0.45 -4.71 12.02
C ILE A 75 0.36 -6.15 11.51
N ARG A 76 0.35 -6.35 10.19
CA ARG A 76 0.54 -7.65 9.54
C ARG A 76 1.33 -7.45 8.26
N ALA A 77 2.49 -8.06 8.19
CA ALA A 77 3.40 -7.90 7.06
C ALA A 77 3.03 -8.82 5.89
N ALA A 78 3.18 -8.31 4.66
CA ALA A 78 3.20 -9.14 3.47
C ALA A 78 4.47 -10.03 3.49
N PRO A 79 4.39 -11.32 3.09
CA PRO A 79 5.53 -12.23 3.11
C PRO A 79 6.71 -11.79 2.23
N THR A 80 6.47 -10.90 1.29
CA THR A 80 7.44 -10.39 0.32
C THR A 80 8.45 -9.41 0.90
N ILE A 81 8.18 -8.83 2.08
CA ILE A 81 9.04 -7.83 2.72
C ILE A 81 9.48 -8.35 4.10
N LYS A 82 10.79 -8.57 4.25
CA LYS A 82 11.38 -9.03 5.52
C LYS A 82 11.32 -7.93 6.58
N ASN A 83 11.22 -8.31 7.86
CA ASN A 83 11.25 -7.39 9.01
C ASN A 83 10.31 -6.18 8.88
N TYR A 84 9.18 -6.34 8.17
CA TYR A 84 8.26 -5.25 7.87
C TYR A 84 7.25 -4.99 8.99
N LEU A 85 6.92 -6.02 9.75
CA LEU A 85 6.03 -5.92 10.92
C LEU A 85 6.59 -4.90 11.93
N GLY A 86 5.74 -4.00 12.44
CA GLY A 86 6.12 -2.96 13.39
C GLY A 86 6.82 -1.74 12.74
N THR A 87 6.96 -1.70 11.40
CA THR A 87 7.37 -0.49 10.71
C THR A 87 6.35 0.61 10.95
N ASN A 88 6.77 1.73 11.54
CA ASN A 88 5.90 2.86 11.83
C ASN A 88 6.29 4.06 10.95
N PHE A 89 5.45 4.34 9.97
CA PHE A 89 5.74 5.37 8.96
C PHE A 89 5.76 6.78 9.55
N LYS A 90 4.97 7.04 10.59
CA LYS A 90 5.00 8.35 11.25
C LYS A 90 6.35 8.57 11.93
N ARG A 91 6.74 7.67 12.85
CA ARG A 91 8.00 7.75 13.62
C ARG A 91 9.23 7.64 12.73
N ASP A 92 9.26 6.65 11.84
CA ASP A 92 10.46 6.24 11.12
C ASP A 92 10.71 7.06 9.85
N PHE A 93 9.67 7.80 9.38
CA PHE A 93 9.77 8.61 8.16
C PHE A 93 9.22 10.04 8.36
N GLY A 94 7.95 10.21 8.76
CA GLY A 94 7.29 11.50 8.85
C GLY A 94 7.96 12.47 9.85
N ASP A 95 8.21 12.00 11.06
CA ASP A 95 8.83 12.81 12.12
C ASP A 95 10.27 13.23 11.73
N ARG A 96 10.98 12.39 10.97
CA ARG A 96 12.34 12.72 10.45
C ARG A 96 12.31 13.80 9.36
N LEU A 97 11.28 13.81 8.52
CA LEU A 97 11.07 14.84 7.51
C LEU A 97 10.39 16.10 8.07
N GLY A 98 9.80 16.01 9.27
CA GLY A 98 9.03 17.11 9.87
C GLY A 98 7.73 17.41 9.11
N ILE A 99 7.07 16.37 8.57
CA ILE A 99 5.80 16.47 7.86
C ILE A 99 4.80 15.42 8.37
N PRO A 100 3.49 15.71 8.33
CA PRO A 100 2.47 14.71 8.58
C PRO A 100 2.50 13.63 7.49
N VAL A 101 2.26 12.37 7.91
CA VAL A 101 2.12 11.24 7.01
C VAL A 101 0.82 10.50 7.31
N TYR A 102 0.25 9.93 6.26
CA TYR A 102 -0.92 9.06 6.32
C TYR A 102 -0.59 7.79 5.55
N ALA A 103 -0.83 6.64 6.15
CA ALA A 103 -0.53 5.35 5.53
C ALA A 103 -1.75 4.44 5.57
N ASP A 104 -1.98 3.71 4.49
CA ASP A 104 -3.01 2.67 4.44
C ASP A 104 -2.57 1.51 3.55
N ASN A 105 -3.35 0.43 3.57
CA ASN A 105 -3.18 -0.70 2.66
C ASN A 105 -3.27 -0.26 1.20
N ASP A 106 -2.53 -0.93 0.32
CA ASP A 106 -2.43 -0.61 -1.10
C ASP A 106 -3.78 -0.65 -1.84
N VAL A 107 -4.65 -1.63 -1.52
CA VAL A 107 -5.98 -1.72 -2.14
C VAL A 107 -6.95 -0.67 -1.59
N ASN A 108 -6.84 -0.34 -0.29
CA ASN A 108 -7.58 0.79 0.30
C ASN A 108 -7.17 2.10 -0.37
N CYS A 109 -5.88 2.33 -0.56
CA CYS A 109 -5.39 3.52 -1.26
C CYS A 109 -5.86 3.58 -2.72
N ALA A 110 -5.89 2.43 -3.42
CA ALA A 110 -6.42 2.36 -4.78
C ALA A 110 -7.92 2.74 -4.83
N LEU A 111 -8.73 2.19 -3.92
CA LEU A 111 -10.15 2.52 -3.84
C LEU A 111 -10.38 4.00 -3.53
N LEU A 112 -9.64 4.56 -2.58
CA LEU A 112 -9.71 6.01 -2.30
C LEU A 112 -9.31 6.87 -3.51
N GLY A 113 -8.36 6.41 -4.30
CA GLY A 113 -7.99 7.06 -5.56
C GLY A 113 -9.11 7.03 -6.59
N GLU A 114 -9.80 5.90 -6.74
CA GLU A 114 -10.97 5.75 -7.61
C GLU A 114 -12.14 6.62 -7.14
N GLN A 115 -12.38 6.70 -5.84
CA GLN A 115 -13.36 7.59 -5.24
C GLN A 115 -13.06 9.06 -5.52
N TRP A 116 -11.81 9.43 -5.43
CA TRP A 116 -11.41 10.82 -5.54
C TRP A 116 -11.41 11.32 -7.00
N LEU A 117 -10.74 10.60 -7.90
CA LEU A 117 -10.49 11.03 -9.28
C LEU A 117 -10.87 9.99 -10.34
N GLY A 118 -11.29 8.80 -9.94
CA GLY A 118 -11.54 7.67 -10.83
C GLY A 118 -13.00 7.38 -11.10
N GLY A 119 -13.28 6.13 -11.47
CA GLY A 119 -14.59 5.63 -11.86
C GLY A 119 -15.60 5.51 -10.73
N ALA A 120 -15.13 5.52 -9.48
CA ALA A 120 -15.94 5.42 -8.27
C ALA A 120 -16.39 6.77 -7.70
N LYS A 121 -16.02 7.87 -8.36
CA LYS A 121 -16.31 9.22 -7.87
C LYS A 121 -17.80 9.49 -7.69
N GLY A 122 -18.17 9.80 -6.44
CA GLY A 122 -19.55 10.16 -6.07
C GLY A 122 -20.45 8.96 -5.79
N LEU A 123 -19.89 7.75 -5.71
CA LEU A 123 -20.59 6.57 -5.21
C LEU A 123 -20.43 6.49 -3.69
N ASP A 124 -21.45 6.03 -2.99
CA ASP A 124 -21.46 5.91 -1.53
C ASP A 124 -21.10 4.50 -1.07
N GLU A 125 -21.22 3.52 -1.97
CA GLU A 125 -20.99 2.10 -1.70
C GLU A 125 -20.20 1.47 -2.84
N GLU A 126 -19.00 0.95 -2.55
CA GLU A 126 -18.11 0.37 -3.55
C GLU A 126 -17.30 -0.78 -2.99
N PHE A 127 -16.93 -1.67 -3.89
CA PHE A 127 -15.96 -2.73 -3.63
C PHE A 127 -14.87 -2.71 -4.71
N CYS A 128 -13.62 -2.59 -4.27
CA CYS A 128 -12.46 -2.74 -5.13
C CYS A 128 -11.81 -4.10 -4.90
N MET A 129 -11.50 -4.81 -5.98
CA MET A 129 -10.71 -6.05 -5.94
C MET A 129 -9.43 -5.86 -6.75
N ALA A 130 -8.31 -6.07 -6.12
CA ALA A 130 -7.01 -6.06 -6.78
C ALA A 130 -6.53 -7.50 -7.02
N LEU A 131 -6.33 -7.85 -8.31
CA LEU A 131 -5.78 -9.13 -8.74
C LEU A 131 -4.32 -8.94 -9.14
N GLY A 132 -3.41 -9.38 -8.28
CA GLY A 132 -1.98 -9.26 -8.48
C GLY A 132 -1.24 -10.49 -7.98
N THR A 133 -0.06 -10.30 -7.40
CA THR A 133 0.72 -11.33 -6.69
C THR A 133 -0.14 -12.05 -5.67
N GLY A 134 -0.96 -11.31 -4.93
CA GLY A 134 -2.04 -11.81 -4.09
C GLY A 134 -3.41 -11.35 -4.60
N ILE A 135 -4.44 -11.48 -3.77
CA ILE A 135 -5.77 -10.94 -3.97
C ILE A 135 -6.11 -10.07 -2.77
N GLY A 136 -6.29 -8.78 -3.02
CA GLY A 136 -6.75 -7.82 -2.01
C GLY A 136 -8.15 -7.32 -2.31
N GLY A 137 -8.85 -6.85 -1.30
CA GLY A 137 -10.14 -6.19 -1.42
C GLY A 137 -10.18 -4.93 -0.58
N ALA A 138 -11.03 -4.00 -0.97
CA ALA A 138 -11.36 -2.84 -0.19
C ALA A 138 -12.84 -2.51 -0.36
N TYR A 139 -13.48 -2.09 0.73
CA TYR A 139 -14.87 -1.66 0.74
C TYR A 139 -14.91 -0.17 1.05
N TYR A 140 -15.82 0.54 0.41
CA TYR A 140 -16.20 1.90 0.77
C TYR A 140 -17.71 1.93 1.06
N LEU A 141 -18.07 2.37 2.26
CA LEU A 141 -19.46 2.48 2.73
C LEU A 141 -19.60 3.86 3.38
N ASN A 142 -19.65 4.92 2.60
CA ASN A 142 -19.48 6.32 3.00
C ASN A 142 -18.12 6.64 3.68
N SER A 143 -17.34 5.63 4.01
CA SER A 143 -15.97 5.67 4.51
C SER A 143 -15.35 4.27 4.38
N LEU A 144 -14.04 4.14 4.52
CA LEU A 144 -13.41 2.82 4.61
C LEU A 144 -13.73 2.17 5.96
N PRO A 145 -14.36 0.97 6.00
CA PRO A 145 -14.51 0.22 7.22
C PRO A 145 -13.22 -0.54 7.55
N PHE A 146 -12.62 -0.29 8.69
CA PHE A 146 -11.35 -0.92 9.07
C PHE A 146 -11.54 -2.18 9.92
N GLY A 147 -12.67 -2.32 10.61
CA GLY A 147 -12.87 -3.35 11.62
C GLY A 147 -11.94 -3.16 12.84
N SER A 148 -11.99 -4.09 13.77
CA SER A 148 -11.18 -4.01 15.01
C SER A 148 -9.69 -4.34 14.80
N ASN A 149 -9.32 -4.88 13.64
CA ASN A 149 -7.96 -5.35 13.31
C ASN A 149 -7.47 -4.85 11.94
N PHE A 150 -8.13 -3.81 11.38
CA PHE A 150 -7.80 -3.16 10.10
C PHE A 150 -7.77 -4.09 8.87
N GLY A 151 -8.25 -5.32 8.99
CA GLY A 151 -8.12 -6.35 7.96
C GLY A 151 -9.43 -6.71 7.25
N VAL A 152 -10.41 -5.82 7.19
CA VAL A 152 -11.72 -6.08 6.57
C VAL A 152 -11.59 -6.45 5.08
N GLY A 153 -10.65 -5.86 4.39
CA GLY A 153 -10.41 -6.07 2.96
C GLY A 153 -9.59 -7.33 2.61
N GLU A 154 -9.10 -8.10 3.59
CA GLU A 154 -8.21 -9.26 3.38
C GLU A 154 -8.94 -10.48 2.80
N ILE A 155 -9.74 -10.30 1.74
CA ILE A 155 -10.58 -11.35 1.12
C ILE A 155 -9.76 -12.49 0.52
N GLY A 156 -8.56 -12.21 0.02
CA GLY A 156 -7.65 -13.19 -0.54
C GLY A 156 -7.17 -14.24 0.46
N GLN A 157 -7.15 -13.88 1.75
CA GLN A 157 -6.78 -14.76 2.86
C GLN A 157 -7.94 -15.66 3.33
N SER A 158 -9.15 -15.45 2.81
CA SER A 158 -10.30 -16.31 3.13
C SER A 158 -10.04 -17.74 2.67
N VAL A 159 -10.36 -18.71 3.52
CA VAL A 159 -10.26 -20.13 3.17
C VAL A 159 -11.30 -20.43 2.09
N TYR A 160 -10.84 -20.84 0.92
CA TYR A 160 -11.68 -21.20 -0.22
C TYR A 160 -12.06 -22.68 -0.24
N ASP A 161 -11.12 -23.53 0.18
CA ASP A 161 -11.28 -24.98 0.18
C ASP A 161 -10.93 -25.52 1.58
N PHE A 162 -11.94 -26.06 2.26
CA PHE A 162 -11.80 -26.54 3.63
C PHE A 162 -11.03 -27.86 3.74
N ASP A 163 -11.00 -28.67 2.69
CA ASP A 163 -10.28 -29.95 2.69
C ASP A 163 -8.78 -29.74 2.56
N THR A 164 -8.38 -28.90 1.62
CA THR A 164 -6.96 -28.57 1.39
C THR A 164 -6.45 -27.39 2.22
N LYS A 165 -7.34 -26.70 2.93
CA LYS A 165 -7.02 -25.48 3.68
C LYS A 165 -6.40 -24.35 2.84
N THR A 166 -6.65 -24.36 1.53
CA THR A 166 -6.13 -23.32 0.63
C THR A 166 -7.00 -22.07 0.65
N THR A 167 -6.35 -20.93 0.58
CA THR A 167 -7.00 -19.60 0.52
C THR A 167 -7.38 -19.23 -0.91
N TYR A 168 -8.22 -18.22 -1.04
CA TYR A 168 -8.66 -17.73 -2.34
C TYR A 168 -7.46 -17.28 -3.20
N GLU A 169 -6.51 -16.50 -2.64
CA GLU A 169 -5.34 -16.06 -3.39
C GLU A 169 -4.39 -17.19 -3.79
N GLN A 170 -4.27 -18.24 -2.98
CA GLN A 170 -3.46 -19.42 -3.32
C GLN A 170 -3.99 -20.16 -4.56
N ARG A 171 -5.27 -19.96 -4.91
CA ARG A 171 -5.93 -20.61 -6.04
C ARG A 171 -6.13 -19.70 -7.25
N ALA A 172 -6.29 -18.40 -7.06
CA ALA A 172 -6.76 -17.48 -8.10
C ALA A 172 -5.90 -16.24 -8.32
N SER A 173 -4.80 -16.06 -7.58
CA SER A 173 -3.86 -14.95 -7.84
C SER A 173 -3.05 -15.17 -9.12
N THR A 174 -2.35 -14.12 -9.59
CA THR A 174 -1.46 -14.24 -10.75
C THR A 174 -0.33 -15.24 -10.54
N ILE A 175 0.18 -15.37 -9.32
CA ILE A 175 1.15 -16.42 -8.95
C ILE A 175 0.51 -17.82 -9.05
N ALA A 176 -0.72 -17.97 -8.62
CA ALA A 176 -1.44 -19.25 -8.73
C ALA A 176 -1.66 -19.64 -10.20
N LEU A 177 -1.99 -18.66 -11.05
CA LEU A 177 -2.11 -18.86 -12.49
C LEU A 177 -0.79 -19.27 -13.13
N ASP A 178 0.31 -18.52 -12.86
CA ASP A 178 1.65 -18.83 -13.38
C ASP A 178 2.11 -20.24 -12.97
N ARG A 179 1.84 -20.64 -11.74
CA ARG A 179 2.14 -22.00 -11.26
C ARG A 179 1.37 -23.06 -12.04
N LYS A 180 0.08 -22.84 -12.31
CA LYS A 180 -0.74 -23.77 -13.09
C LYS A 180 -0.25 -23.91 -14.52
N ILE A 181 0.12 -22.78 -15.17
CA ILE A 181 0.63 -22.80 -16.55
C ILE A 181 1.94 -23.59 -16.65
N LYS A 182 2.83 -23.48 -15.66
CA LYS A 182 4.12 -24.19 -15.66
C LYS A 182 4.00 -25.71 -15.40
N THR A 183 2.82 -26.18 -14.98
CA THR A 183 2.56 -27.62 -14.77
C THR A 183 1.92 -28.31 -15.97
N PHE A 184 1.60 -27.59 -17.03
CA PHE A 184 1.22 -28.10 -18.35
C PHE A 184 2.40 -28.11 -19.29
#